data_df66d97f0c4a4d5b4c976a427055d75d
#
_entry.id   df66d97f0c4a4d5b4c976a427055d75d
#
_cell.length_a   1.000
_cell.length_b   1.000
_cell.length_c   1.000
_cell.angle_alpha   90.00
_cell.angle_beta   90.00
_cell.angle_gamma   90.00
#
_symmetry.space_group_name_H-M   'P 1'
#
loop_
_entity.id
_entity.type
_entity.pdbx_description
1 polymer ?
#
loop_
_entity_poly.entity_id
_entity_poly.type
_entity_poly.pdbx_seq_one_letter_code
_entity_poly.pdbx_strand_id
1 'polypeptide(L)'
;MAYLSVAMRYSIVQGSRQSFYNAYSGACRIFCLAFHQGKEPQIYEDGNQIRDFVNIHDVVDANLLVLEDDRANYEMFNVGGGAPITVKHFAETVAEVFGIQDYKPKPCGKYRFGDTRHIWSDISKLESLGWKPTRTIYDSVSEYKEWLNSASSIDNIIEYCSKKMEELNVLRDVS
;
A
#
# COMPACT_ATOMS: atom_id res chain seq x y z
N MET A 1 38.52 4.55 2.78
CA MET A 1 37.45 5.57 2.73
C MET A 1 36.19 4.91 3.25
N ALA A 2 35.59 5.35 4.35
CA ALA A 2 34.32 4.79 4.83
C ALA A 2 33.20 5.49 4.04
N TYR A 3 32.28 4.67 3.45
CA TYR A 3 31.10 5.22 2.80
C TYR A 3 30.06 5.55 3.87
N LEU A 4 29.48 6.72 3.82
CA LEU A 4 28.29 7.07 4.61
C LEU A 4 27.12 6.22 4.09
N SER A 5 26.34 5.66 5.00
CA SER A 5 25.21 4.81 4.65
C SER A 5 24.05 5.02 5.61
N VAL A 6 22.84 4.97 5.08
CA VAL A 6 21.58 5.02 5.82
C VAL A 6 20.73 3.84 5.39
N ALA A 7 20.11 3.14 6.35
CA ALA A 7 19.18 2.08 6.05
C ALA A 7 17.74 2.59 6.24
N MET A 8 16.91 2.49 5.19
CA MET A 8 15.51 2.88 5.25
C MET A 8 14.60 1.67 5.05
N ARG A 9 13.66 1.47 5.97
CA ARG A 9 12.65 0.41 5.91
C ARG A 9 11.30 1.04 5.57
N TYR A 10 10.87 0.83 4.33
CA TYR A 10 9.59 1.35 3.87
C TYR A 10 8.45 0.43 4.27
N SER A 11 7.37 1.02 4.77
CA SER A 11 6.07 0.37 4.92
C SER A 11 5.43 0.11 3.54
N ILE A 12 4.11 0.04 3.44
CA ILE A 12 3.45 -0.21 2.16
C ILE A 12 3.39 1.09 1.35
N VAL A 13 4.37 1.26 0.47
CA VAL A 13 4.46 2.43 -0.40
C VAL A 13 3.35 2.41 -1.45
N GLN A 14 2.66 3.54 -1.60
CA GLN A 14 1.56 3.72 -2.53
C GLN A 14 1.76 4.97 -3.38
N GLY A 15 1.29 4.92 -4.60
CA GLY A 15 1.32 6.03 -5.54
C GLY A 15 1.20 5.58 -6.98
N SER A 16 1.14 6.56 -7.89
CA SER A 16 1.14 6.33 -9.33
C SER A 16 2.36 5.52 -9.80
N ARG A 17 2.26 4.87 -10.96
CA ARG A 17 3.32 4.06 -11.58
C ARG A 17 3.68 2.76 -10.86
N GLN A 18 2.93 2.34 -9.85
CA GLN A 18 3.09 1.00 -9.29
C GLN A 18 2.74 -0.04 -10.36
N SER A 19 3.66 -1.00 -10.61
CA SER A 19 3.50 -2.02 -11.65
C SER A 19 2.18 -2.79 -11.53
N PHE A 20 1.46 -2.94 -12.63
CA PHE A 20 0.22 -3.70 -12.70
C PHE A 20 0.42 -5.21 -12.48
N TYR A 21 1.58 -5.75 -12.81
CA TYR A 21 1.84 -7.20 -12.87
C TYR A 21 2.45 -7.81 -11.62
N ASN A 22 2.54 -7.06 -10.52
CA ASN A 22 2.99 -7.64 -9.26
C ASN A 22 1.83 -8.39 -8.58
N ALA A 23 1.79 -9.72 -8.71
CA ALA A 23 0.72 -10.54 -8.17
C ALA A 23 0.62 -10.52 -6.63
N TYR A 24 1.71 -10.24 -5.93
CA TYR A 24 1.81 -10.44 -4.48
C TYR A 24 1.58 -9.17 -3.66
N SER A 25 1.85 -7.99 -4.16
CA SER A 25 1.79 -6.74 -3.40
C SER A 25 0.88 -5.70 -4.03
N GLY A 26 0.45 -4.74 -3.24
CA GLY A 26 -0.21 -3.54 -3.72
C GLY A 26 -1.73 -3.54 -3.58
N ALA A 27 -2.24 -3.47 -2.32
CA ALA A 27 -3.67 -3.33 -2.06
C ALA A 27 -4.29 -2.15 -2.83
N CYS A 28 -3.60 -1.00 -2.90
CA CYS A 28 -4.05 0.16 -3.67
C CYS A 28 -4.31 -0.21 -5.13
N ARG A 29 -3.34 -0.81 -5.77
CA ARG A 29 -3.43 -1.24 -7.16
C ARG A 29 -4.60 -2.20 -7.39
N ILE A 30 -4.68 -3.29 -6.61
CA ILE A 30 -5.72 -4.32 -6.79
C ILE A 30 -7.11 -3.75 -6.54
N PHE A 31 -7.29 -2.91 -5.52
CA PHE A 31 -8.59 -2.33 -5.20
C PHE A 31 -9.00 -1.28 -6.25
N CYS A 32 -8.06 -0.43 -6.68
CA CYS A 32 -8.33 0.52 -7.75
C CYS A 32 -8.66 -0.18 -9.08
N LEU A 33 -7.92 -1.23 -9.44
CA LEU A 33 -8.21 -2.03 -10.65
C LEU A 33 -9.58 -2.71 -10.58
N ALA A 34 -9.96 -3.27 -9.40
CA ALA A 34 -11.26 -3.89 -9.22
C ALA A 34 -12.38 -2.88 -9.48
N PHE A 35 -12.37 -1.74 -8.80
CA PHE A 35 -13.39 -0.71 -9.00
C PHE A 35 -13.37 -0.09 -10.39
N HIS A 36 -12.19 0.09 -10.99
CA HIS A 36 -12.06 0.56 -12.38
C HIS A 36 -12.74 -0.40 -13.38
N GLN A 37 -12.73 -1.71 -13.09
CA GLN A 37 -13.41 -2.73 -13.90
C GLN A 37 -14.86 -2.99 -13.48
N GLY A 38 -15.44 -2.19 -12.59
CA GLY A 38 -16.79 -2.38 -12.06
C GLY A 38 -16.95 -3.62 -11.18
N LYS A 39 -15.86 -4.12 -10.59
CA LYS A 39 -15.83 -5.28 -9.68
C LYS A 39 -15.57 -4.83 -8.25
N GLU A 40 -16.05 -5.60 -7.27
CA GLU A 40 -15.67 -5.42 -5.87
C GLU A 40 -14.30 -6.08 -5.59
N PRO A 41 -13.39 -5.42 -4.83
CA PRO A 41 -12.14 -6.04 -4.43
C PRO A 41 -12.38 -7.15 -3.41
N GLN A 42 -11.54 -8.18 -3.44
CA GLN A 42 -11.59 -9.26 -2.45
C GLN A 42 -10.96 -8.80 -1.14
N ILE A 43 -11.74 -8.89 -0.07
CA ILE A 43 -11.27 -8.61 1.28
C ILE A 43 -10.96 -9.93 1.98
N TYR A 44 -9.69 -10.18 2.21
CA TYR A 44 -9.23 -11.38 2.91
C TYR A 44 -9.45 -11.28 4.42
N GLU A 45 -9.51 -12.43 5.10
CA GLU A 45 -9.80 -12.55 6.53
C GLU A 45 -11.12 -11.82 6.87
N ASP A 46 -11.11 -11.00 7.92
CA ASP A 46 -12.23 -10.17 8.33
C ASP A 46 -12.10 -8.69 7.89
N GLY A 47 -11.00 -8.34 7.20
CA GLY A 47 -10.70 -6.98 6.76
C GLY A 47 -10.25 -6.03 7.87
N ASN A 48 -10.15 -6.48 9.12
CA ASN A 48 -9.69 -5.66 10.25
C ASN A 48 -8.17 -5.70 10.44
N GLN A 49 -7.45 -6.44 9.59
CA GLN A 49 -5.99 -6.44 9.59
C GLN A 49 -5.47 -5.04 9.32
N ILE A 50 -4.51 -4.62 10.14
CA ILE A 50 -3.90 -3.29 10.07
C ILE A 50 -2.74 -3.32 9.08
N ARG A 51 -2.65 -2.27 8.30
CA ARG A 51 -1.54 -1.97 7.38
C ARG A 51 -1.09 -0.53 7.56
N ASP A 52 0.18 -0.31 7.30
CA ASP A 52 0.81 0.99 7.32
C ASP A 52 1.07 1.44 5.88
N PHE A 53 0.28 2.38 5.41
CA PHE A 53 0.34 2.89 4.04
C PHE A 53 1.03 4.25 4.01
N VAL A 54 2.02 4.40 3.16
CA VAL A 54 2.75 5.65 2.98
C VAL A 54 2.75 6.07 1.51
N ASN A 55 2.54 7.36 1.23
CA ASN A 55 2.59 7.89 -0.12
C ASN A 55 4.02 7.91 -0.66
N ILE A 56 4.19 7.64 -1.96
CA ILE A 56 5.50 7.60 -2.61
C ILE A 56 6.24 8.94 -2.50
N HIS A 57 5.53 10.07 -2.54
CA HIS A 57 6.16 11.38 -2.41
C HIS A 57 6.68 11.64 -1.00
N ASP A 58 5.97 11.19 0.04
CA ASP A 58 6.47 11.23 1.41
C ASP A 58 7.73 10.36 1.59
N VAL A 59 7.78 9.21 0.89
CA VAL A 59 9.00 8.37 0.85
C VAL A 59 10.15 9.10 0.17
N VAL A 60 9.90 9.81 -0.93
CA VAL A 60 10.92 10.63 -1.61
C VAL A 60 11.42 11.72 -0.69
N ASP A 61 10.52 12.45 -0.02
CA ASP A 61 10.86 13.50 0.93
C ASP A 61 11.73 12.95 2.09
N ALA A 62 11.42 11.75 2.59
CA ALA A 62 12.23 11.07 3.59
C ALA A 62 13.65 10.73 3.09
N ASN A 63 13.76 10.25 1.84
CA ASN A 63 15.06 9.96 1.23
C ASN A 63 15.90 11.21 1.05
N LEU A 64 15.31 12.32 0.59
CA LEU A 64 16.02 13.58 0.43
C LEU A 64 16.53 14.11 1.78
N LEU A 65 15.70 14.05 2.83
CA LEU A 65 16.10 14.48 4.17
C LEU A 65 17.33 13.71 4.66
N VAL A 66 17.31 12.37 4.60
CA VAL A 66 18.42 11.55 5.14
C VAL A 66 19.69 11.64 4.29
N LEU A 67 19.60 12.08 3.04
CA LEU A 67 20.78 12.37 2.20
C LEU A 67 21.48 13.68 2.58
N GLU A 68 20.72 14.62 3.18
CA GLU A 68 21.22 15.97 3.49
C GLU A 68 21.52 16.15 5.00
N ASP A 69 21.03 15.25 5.87
CA ASP A 69 21.16 15.36 7.33
C ASP A 69 22.24 14.43 7.87
N ASP A 70 23.35 14.98 8.32
CA ASP A 70 24.47 14.21 8.90
C ASP A 70 24.07 13.34 10.10
N ARG A 71 22.98 13.69 10.82
CA ARG A 71 22.45 12.88 11.93
C ARG A 71 21.88 11.53 11.47
N ALA A 72 21.63 11.39 10.18
CA ALA A 72 21.16 10.13 9.60
C ALA A 72 22.29 9.14 9.29
N ASN A 73 23.54 9.56 9.31
CA ASN A 73 24.67 8.72 8.94
C ASN A 73 24.83 7.50 9.85
N TYR A 74 24.92 6.31 9.22
CA TYR A 74 25.02 4.99 9.87
C TYR A 74 23.78 4.60 10.69
N GLU A 75 22.66 5.28 10.50
CA GLU A 75 21.42 5.05 11.20
C GLU A 75 20.41 4.27 10.37
N MET A 76 19.35 3.80 11.04
CA MET A 76 18.26 3.04 10.42
C MET A 76 16.92 3.68 10.76
N PHE A 77 16.08 3.89 9.74
CA PHE A 77 14.78 4.56 9.88
C PHE A 77 13.66 3.72 9.29
N ASN A 78 12.52 3.70 9.96
CA ASN A 78 11.27 3.26 9.37
C ASN A 78 10.58 4.45 8.68
N VAL A 79 9.99 4.20 7.51
CA VAL A 79 9.24 5.18 6.73
C VAL A 79 7.83 4.63 6.55
N GLY A 80 6.88 5.19 7.28
CA GLY A 80 5.49 4.75 7.30
C GLY A 80 4.52 5.93 7.20
N GLY A 81 3.23 5.63 7.10
CA GLY A 81 2.18 6.64 6.95
C GLY A 81 1.73 7.31 8.26
N GLY A 82 2.29 6.90 9.40
CA GLY A 82 2.02 7.51 10.71
C GLY A 82 0.69 7.10 11.34
N ALA A 83 -0.19 6.41 10.63
CA ALA A 83 -1.48 5.96 11.16
C ALA A 83 -1.77 4.50 10.80
N PRO A 84 -2.31 3.71 11.75
CA PRO A 84 -2.76 2.34 11.48
C PRO A 84 -4.07 2.37 10.68
N ILE A 85 -4.09 1.73 9.50
CA ILE A 85 -5.27 1.67 8.62
C ILE A 85 -5.74 0.23 8.49
N THR A 86 -7.02 -0.04 8.70
CA THR A 86 -7.59 -1.35 8.42
C THR A 86 -7.81 -1.54 6.91
N VAL A 87 -7.73 -2.77 6.43
CA VAL A 87 -8.00 -3.08 5.02
C VAL A 87 -9.42 -2.70 4.62
N LYS A 88 -10.38 -2.83 5.54
CA LYS A 88 -11.76 -2.34 5.31
C LYS A 88 -11.79 -0.84 5.05
N HIS A 89 -11.22 -0.05 5.96
CA HIS A 89 -11.19 1.41 5.81
C HIS A 89 -10.48 1.82 4.53
N PHE A 90 -9.39 1.14 4.19
CA PHE A 90 -8.71 1.38 2.93
C PHE A 90 -9.62 1.09 1.72
N ALA A 91 -10.36 -0.02 1.73
CA ALA A 91 -11.32 -0.36 0.66
C ALA A 91 -12.46 0.67 0.53
N GLU A 92 -12.96 1.17 1.66
CA GLU A 92 -13.97 2.22 1.72
C GLU A 92 -13.44 3.53 1.12
N THR A 93 -12.20 3.92 1.46
CA THR A 93 -11.55 5.10 0.87
C THR A 93 -11.38 4.95 -0.65
N VAL A 94 -10.99 3.76 -1.13
CA VAL A 94 -10.88 3.52 -2.58
C VAL A 94 -12.25 3.65 -3.24
N ALA A 95 -13.31 3.06 -2.66
CA ALA A 95 -14.67 3.18 -3.18
C ALA A 95 -15.13 4.65 -3.25
N GLU A 96 -14.87 5.43 -2.20
CA GLU A 96 -15.17 6.85 -2.14
C GLU A 96 -14.49 7.62 -3.28
N VAL A 97 -13.19 7.43 -3.50
CA VAL A 97 -12.44 8.05 -4.61
C VAL A 97 -13.02 7.66 -5.97
N PHE A 98 -13.52 6.43 -6.12
CA PHE A 98 -14.18 5.99 -7.37
C PHE A 98 -15.65 6.44 -7.48
N GLY A 99 -16.19 7.15 -6.49
CA GLY A 99 -17.56 7.66 -6.48
C GLY A 99 -18.62 6.60 -6.19
N ILE A 100 -18.21 5.46 -5.60
CA ILE A 100 -19.11 4.38 -5.21
C ILE A 100 -19.65 4.66 -3.81
N GLN A 101 -20.92 5.03 -3.74
CA GLN A 101 -21.59 5.32 -2.47
C GLN A 101 -22.02 4.04 -1.76
N ASP A 102 -22.09 4.11 -0.42
CA ASP A 102 -22.58 3.03 0.44
C ASP A 102 -21.86 1.68 0.30
N TYR A 103 -20.62 1.68 -0.21
CA TYR A 103 -19.82 0.48 -0.32
C TYR A 103 -19.54 -0.11 1.07
N LYS A 104 -19.82 -1.39 1.21
CA LYS A 104 -19.54 -2.14 2.45
C LYS A 104 -18.62 -3.32 2.12
N PRO A 105 -17.34 -3.27 2.56
CA PRO A 105 -16.40 -4.36 2.33
C PRO A 105 -16.92 -5.68 2.90
N LYS A 106 -16.95 -6.73 2.07
CA LYS A 106 -17.38 -8.07 2.47
C LYS A 106 -16.19 -9.02 2.44
N PRO A 107 -15.90 -9.73 3.55
CA PRO A 107 -14.89 -10.79 3.56
C PRO A 107 -15.20 -11.88 2.54
N CYS A 108 -14.18 -12.34 1.83
CA CYS A 108 -14.34 -13.37 0.79
C CYS A 108 -14.18 -14.82 1.30
N GLY A 109 -14.01 -15.03 2.63
CA GLY A 109 -13.83 -16.35 3.23
C GLY A 109 -12.44 -16.97 3.01
N LYS A 110 -11.48 -16.19 2.52
CA LYS A 110 -10.10 -16.64 2.27
C LYS A 110 -9.10 -15.82 3.06
N TYR A 111 -7.92 -16.36 3.27
CA TYR A 111 -6.77 -15.64 3.83
C TYR A 111 -5.51 -15.93 3.02
N ARG A 112 -4.49 -15.10 3.19
CA ARG A 112 -3.20 -15.30 2.55
C ARG A 112 -2.23 -15.91 3.55
N PHE A 113 -1.77 -17.11 3.24
CA PHE A 113 -0.79 -17.80 4.08
C PHE A 113 0.53 -17.02 4.14
N GLY A 114 1.05 -16.84 5.35
CA GLY A 114 2.28 -16.10 5.60
C GLY A 114 2.10 -14.58 5.77
N ASP A 115 0.90 -14.03 5.58
CA ASP A 115 0.64 -12.62 5.89
C ASP A 115 0.62 -12.38 7.40
N THR A 116 1.31 -11.34 7.85
CA THR A 116 1.21 -10.84 9.22
C THR A 116 -0.12 -10.12 9.40
N ARG A 117 -0.86 -10.41 10.49
CA ARG A 117 -2.18 -9.82 10.69
C ARG A 117 -2.13 -8.31 10.84
N HIS A 118 -1.22 -7.79 11.68
CA HIS A 118 -1.07 -6.36 11.90
C HIS A 118 0.37 -5.94 11.66
N ILE A 119 0.54 -4.90 10.85
CA ILE A 119 1.84 -4.25 10.57
C ILE A 119 1.63 -2.75 10.69
N TRP A 120 2.41 -2.14 11.58
CA TRP A 120 2.48 -0.69 11.73
C TRP A 120 3.87 -0.32 12.23
N SER A 121 4.48 0.68 11.59
CA SER A 121 5.85 1.08 11.82
C SER A 121 5.91 2.26 12.79
N ASP A 122 6.80 2.19 13.77
CA ASP A 122 7.18 3.36 14.55
C ASP A 122 8.12 4.24 13.71
N ILE A 123 7.67 5.45 13.40
CA ILE A 123 8.39 6.45 12.59
C ILE A 123 9.03 7.56 13.45
N SER A 124 8.89 7.50 14.78
CA SER A 124 9.33 8.56 15.72
C SER A 124 10.78 8.98 15.55
N LYS A 125 11.66 8.02 15.19
CA LYS A 125 13.07 8.32 14.94
C LYS A 125 13.26 9.22 13.71
N LEU A 126 12.52 9.00 12.65
CA LEU A 126 12.57 9.84 11.45
C LEU A 126 11.90 11.19 11.70
N GLU A 127 10.81 11.23 12.51
CA GLU A 127 10.18 12.46 12.96
C GLU A 127 11.13 13.33 13.77
N SER A 128 12.06 12.75 14.55
CA SER A 128 13.06 13.50 15.31
C SER A 128 14.06 14.25 14.42
N LEU A 129 14.19 13.88 13.14
CA LEU A 129 14.95 14.62 12.13
C LEU A 129 14.13 15.76 11.49
N GLY A 130 12.82 15.82 11.73
CA GLY A 130 11.92 16.83 11.19
C GLY A 130 11.02 16.36 10.06
N TRP A 131 11.10 15.07 9.67
CA TRP A 131 10.19 14.49 8.67
C TRP A 131 8.91 13.99 9.32
N LYS A 132 7.81 14.09 8.57
CA LYS A 132 6.55 13.40 8.86
C LYS A 132 5.76 13.21 7.57
N PRO A 133 4.92 12.17 7.47
CA PRO A 133 4.05 12.00 6.32
C PRO A 133 3.03 13.14 6.26
N THR A 134 2.79 13.66 5.08
CA THR A 134 1.88 14.78 4.83
C THR A 134 0.68 14.40 3.98
N ARG A 135 0.75 13.25 3.29
CA ARG A 135 -0.28 12.78 2.36
C ARG A 135 -1.09 11.64 2.97
N THR A 136 -2.38 11.68 2.73
CA THR A 136 -3.34 10.69 3.21
C THR A 136 -3.43 9.48 2.26
N ILE A 137 -4.12 8.42 2.70
CA ILE A 137 -4.48 7.30 1.80
C ILE A 137 -5.40 7.77 0.67
N TYR A 138 -6.26 8.78 0.92
CA TYR A 138 -7.13 9.37 -0.09
C TYR A 138 -6.32 10.02 -1.23
N ASP A 139 -5.28 10.77 -0.87
CA ASP A 139 -4.37 11.39 -1.86
C ASP A 139 -3.68 10.33 -2.71
N SER A 140 -3.13 9.29 -2.08
CA SER A 140 -2.45 8.19 -2.76
C SER A 140 -3.36 7.44 -3.74
N VAL A 141 -4.62 7.20 -3.34
CA VAL A 141 -5.61 6.52 -4.17
C VAL A 141 -6.07 7.42 -5.32
N SER A 142 -6.25 8.73 -5.07
CA SER A 142 -6.63 9.71 -6.10
C SER A 142 -5.56 9.81 -7.19
N GLU A 143 -4.29 9.97 -6.80
CA GLU A 143 -3.15 9.97 -7.73
C GLU A 143 -3.07 8.68 -8.54
N TYR A 144 -3.31 7.54 -7.89
CA TYR A 144 -3.29 6.24 -8.57
C TYR A 144 -4.42 6.11 -9.58
N LYS A 145 -5.65 6.56 -9.24
CA LYS A 145 -6.81 6.57 -10.14
C LYS A 145 -6.55 7.44 -11.38
N GLU A 146 -6.00 8.64 -11.19
CA GLU A 146 -5.65 9.52 -12.30
C GLU A 146 -4.65 8.86 -13.25
N TRP A 147 -3.59 8.27 -12.70
CA TRP A 147 -2.62 7.53 -13.49
C TRP A 147 -3.23 6.31 -14.19
N LEU A 148 -4.09 5.57 -13.50
CA LEU A 148 -4.80 4.42 -14.06
C LEU A 148 -5.64 4.80 -15.28
N ASN A 149 -6.35 5.94 -15.21
CA ASN A 149 -7.14 6.47 -16.31
C ASN A 149 -6.29 6.90 -17.53
N SER A 150 -5.01 7.18 -17.35
CA SER A 150 -4.07 7.51 -18.41
C SER A 150 -3.43 6.30 -19.09
N ALA A 151 -3.59 5.09 -18.53
CA ALA A 151 -2.98 3.88 -19.04
C ALA A 151 -3.76 3.32 -20.24
N SER A 152 -3.05 2.96 -21.30
CA SER A 152 -3.63 2.57 -22.59
C SER A 152 -4.12 1.12 -22.68
N SER A 153 -3.79 0.25 -21.72
CA SER A 153 -4.22 -1.16 -21.67
C SER A 153 -4.13 -1.73 -20.26
N ILE A 154 -5.27 -2.17 -19.70
CA ILE A 154 -5.38 -2.68 -18.33
C ILE A 154 -6.09 -4.04 -18.32
N ASP A 155 -6.03 -4.79 -19.42
CA ASP A 155 -6.81 -6.02 -19.58
C ASP A 155 -6.29 -7.17 -18.68
N ASN A 156 -7.22 -7.87 -18.03
CA ASN A 156 -7.06 -9.15 -17.31
C ASN A 156 -6.03 -9.23 -16.16
N ILE A 157 -5.57 -8.09 -15.63
CA ILE A 157 -4.54 -8.08 -14.58
C ILE A 157 -5.05 -8.70 -13.27
N ILE A 158 -6.31 -8.46 -12.90
CA ILE A 158 -6.91 -9.03 -11.68
C ILE A 158 -6.95 -10.56 -11.78
N GLU A 159 -7.41 -11.08 -12.93
CA GLU A 159 -7.46 -12.52 -13.19
C GLU A 159 -6.06 -13.14 -13.18
N TYR A 160 -5.09 -12.49 -13.83
CA TYR A 160 -3.69 -12.90 -13.77
C TYR A 160 -3.16 -12.96 -12.32
N CYS A 161 -3.42 -11.94 -11.50
CA CYS A 161 -2.96 -11.90 -10.11
C CYS A 161 -3.62 -13.00 -9.27
N SER A 162 -4.94 -13.23 -9.42
CA SER A 162 -5.66 -14.27 -8.69
C SER A 162 -5.13 -15.66 -9.04
N LYS A 163 -5.00 -15.94 -10.34
CA LYS A 163 -4.45 -17.22 -10.83
C LYS A 163 -3.03 -17.45 -10.33
N LYS A 164 -2.19 -16.40 -10.32
CA LYS A 164 -0.82 -16.52 -9.84
C LYS A 164 -0.73 -16.79 -8.35
N MET A 165 -1.60 -16.20 -7.53
CA MET A 165 -1.68 -16.49 -6.09
C MET A 165 -2.18 -17.91 -5.81
N GLU A 166 -3.12 -18.44 -6.63
CA GLU A 166 -3.55 -19.83 -6.56
C GLU A 166 -2.42 -20.80 -6.94
N GLU A 167 -1.72 -20.57 -8.05
CA GLU A 167 -0.55 -21.36 -8.47
C GLU A 167 0.53 -21.42 -7.38
N LEU A 168 0.76 -20.32 -6.69
CA LEU A 168 1.74 -20.23 -5.59
C LEU A 168 1.23 -20.81 -4.27
N ASN A 169 -0.01 -21.27 -4.22
CA ASN A 169 -0.64 -21.88 -3.02
C ASN A 169 -0.69 -20.92 -1.81
N VAL A 170 -0.77 -19.60 -2.06
CA VAL A 170 -0.81 -18.60 -0.99
C VAL A 170 -2.24 -18.28 -0.52
N LEU A 171 -3.27 -18.56 -1.32
CA LEU A 171 -4.66 -18.40 -0.94
C LEU A 171 -5.19 -19.68 -0.28
N ARG A 172 -5.83 -19.54 0.88
CA ARG A 172 -6.46 -20.62 1.63
C ARG A 172 -7.83 -20.21 2.14
N ASP A 173 -8.73 -21.17 2.29
CA ASP A 173 -10.04 -20.93 2.86
C ASP A 173 -9.94 -20.75 4.38
N VAL A 174 -10.77 -19.87 4.93
CA VAL A 174 -10.93 -19.72 6.38
C VAL A 174 -11.75 -20.90 6.86
N SER A 175 -11.18 -21.74 7.73
CA SER A 175 -11.83 -22.87 8.37
C SER A 175 -12.82 -22.43 9.45
#